data_421b1f47fe251e1d1d7b1c82902f51f5
#
_entry.id   421b1f47fe251e1d1d7b1c82902f51f5
#
_cell.length_a   1.000
_cell.length_b   1.000
_cell.length_c   1.000
_cell.angle_alpha   90.00
_cell.angle_beta   90.00
_cell.angle_gamma   90.00
#
_symmetry.space_group_name_H-M   'P 1'
#
loop_
_entity.id
_entity.type
_entity.pdbx_description
1 polymer ?
#
loop_
_entity_poly.entity_id
_entity_poly.type
_entity_poly.pdbx_seq_one_letter_code
_entity_poly.pdbx_strand_id
1 'polypeptide(L)'
;MKYYLIVGEASGDLHASHLMTALKAEDPQADFRFFGGDLMAAVGGTMVKHYKELAYMGFIPVLLHLRTIFANMKRCKEDIVAWNPDGVILVDYPGFNLNIAKFVHFETQIPVFYYISPKIWAWKEYRIKNIKRDVDELFSILPFEVEFFEEKHRYPIHYVGNPTVDEVAAYQKAHPKNPEAFLADNNLEDKPVIALLVGSRKQEIKDNLPDMLKAASAFPDYQLVLAGAPGIAPEYYKQYVGQAKVKIIFDQTYRLLQHAE
;
A
#
# COMPACT_ATOMS: atom_id res chain seq x y z
N MET A 1 -10.85 22.18 7.28
CA MET A 1 -11.50 21.61 6.07
C MET A 1 -11.96 20.18 6.34
N LYS A 2 -12.91 19.68 5.55
CA LYS A 2 -13.41 18.29 5.58
C LYS A 2 -12.77 17.48 4.45
N TYR A 3 -12.06 16.42 4.78
CA TYR A 3 -11.38 15.56 3.80
C TYR A 3 -11.96 14.16 3.82
N TYR A 4 -12.38 13.66 2.65
CA TYR A 4 -12.86 12.29 2.50
C TYR A 4 -11.79 11.44 1.83
N LEU A 5 -11.22 10.46 2.54
CA LEU A 5 -10.13 9.64 2.04
C LEU A 5 -10.58 8.22 1.71
N ILE A 6 -10.00 7.62 0.64
CA ILE A 6 -10.33 6.24 0.26
C ILE A 6 -9.05 5.48 -0.03
N VAL A 7 -8.81 4.42 0.76
CA VAL A 7 -7.74 3.45 0.55
C VAL A 7 -8.32 2.05 0.45
N GLY A 8 -7.64 1.15 -0.24
CA GLY A 8 -8.11 -0.22 -0.49
C GLY A 8 -7.26 -1.32 0.12
N GLU A 9 -6.13 -1.00 0.74
CA GLU A 9 -5.18 -1.98 1.30
C GLU A 9 -4.31 -1.39 2.41
N ALA A 10 -3.53 -2.25 3.08
CA ALA A 10 -2.70 -1.87 4.22
C ALA A 10 -1.64 -0.81 3.89
N SER A 11 -1.01 -0.86 2.71
CA SER A 11 -0.05 0.16 2.26
C SER A 11 -0.73 1.53 2.08
N GLY A 12 -1.94 1.54 1.54
CA GLY A 12 -2.75 2.76 1.42
C GLY A 12 -3.11 3.34 2.79
N ASP A 13 -3.50 2.50 3.77
CA ASP A 13 -3.79 2.93 5.14
C ASP A 13 -2.58 3.61 5.79
N LEU A 14 -1.39 3.03 5.63
CA LEU A 14 -0.14 3.59 6.14
C LEU A 14 0.15 4.96 5.52
N HIS A 15 0.20 5.04 4.19
CA HIS A 15 0.51 6.30 3.50
C HIS A 15 -0.55 7.39 3.73
N ALA A 16 -1.83 7.00 3.78
CA ALA A 16 -2.91 7.94 4.09
C ALA A 16 -2.85 8.42 5.54
N SER A 17 -2.46 7.60 6.50
CA SER A 17 -2.29 8.04 7.90
C SER A 17 -1.20 9.10 8.04
N HIS A 18 -0.08 8.95 7.32
CA HIS A 18 0.97 9.99 7.27
C HIS A 18 0.46 11.28 6.61
N LEU A 19 -0.26 11.16 5.49
CA LEU A 19 -0.89 12.32 4.84
C LEU A 19 -1.88 13.02 5.77
N MET A 20 -2.74 12.29 6.46
CA MET A 20 -3.69 12.87 7.44
C MET A 20 -2.96 13.58 8.57
N THR A 21 -1.84 13.02 9.05
CA THR A 21 -1.02 13.64 10.09
C THR A 21 -0.42 14.97 9.59
N ALA A 22 0.10 15.00 8.37
CA ALA A 22 0.62 16.22 7.76
C ALA A 22 -0.49 17.26 7.51
N LEU A 23 -1.65 16.84 7.02
CA LEU A 23 -2.82 17.73 6.84
C LEU A 23 -3.29 18.34 8.17
N LYS A 24 -3.26 17.59 9.28
CA LYS A 24 -3.59 18.13 10.60
C LYS A 24 -2.57 19.16 11.10
N ALA A 25 -1.31 19.03 10.72
CA ALA A 25 -0.29 20.01 11.07
C ALA A 25 -0.54 21.35 10.35
N GLU A 26 -0.98 21.31 9.10
CA GLU A 26 -1.29 22.49 8.28
C GLU A 26 -2.71 23.05 8.55
N ASP A 27 -3.67 22.17 8.82
CA ASP A 27 -5.06 22.48 9.14
C ASP A 27 -5.47 21.80 10.46
N PRO A 28 -5.24 22.45 11.62
CA PRO A 28 -5.61 21.89 12.93
C PRO A 28 -7.12 21.61 13.10
N GLN A 29 -7.97 22.22 12.24
CA GLN A 29 -9.42 21.99 12.20
C GLN A 29 -9.81 20.92 11.16
N ALA A 30 -8.83 20.21 10.57
CA ALA A 30 -9.11 19.17 9.61
C ALA A 30 -10.01 18.09 10.20
N ASP A 31 -11.14 17.83 9.53
CA ASP A 31 -12.06 16.74 9.86
C ASP A 31 -11.97 15.67 8.76
N PHE A 32 -11.80 14.41 9.19
CA PHE A 32 -11.58 13.30 8.29
C PHE A 32 -12.70 12.29 8.36
N ARG A 33 -13.16 11.85 7.19
CA ARG A 33 -14.05 10.72 7.03
C ARG A 33 -13.47 9.80 5.97
N PHE A 34 -13.44 8.47 6.20
CA PHE A 34 -12.65 7.64 5.32
C PHE A 34 -13.09 6.17 5.24
N PHE A 35 -12.78 5.59 4.10
CA PHE A 35 -12.61 4.16 3.89
C PHE A 35 -11.12 3.86 4.09
N GLY A 36 -10.75 3.17 5.16
CA GLY A 36 -9.35 3.02 5.57
C GLY A 36 -9.13 1.91 6.57
N GLY A 37 -8.14 2.06 7.43
CA GLY A 37 -7.81 1.06 8.43
C GLY A 37 -7.42 1.65 9.78
N ASP A 38 -6.75 0.82 10.58
CA ASP A 38 -6.43 1.12 11.97
C ASP A 38 -5.43 2.27 12.12
N LEU A 39 -4.50 2.44 11.15
CA LEU A 39 -3.50 3.52 11.18
C LEU A 39 -4.16 4.88 10.92
N MET A 40 -5.06 4.98 9.95
CA MET A 40 -5.83 6.20 9.73
C MET A 40 -6.73 6.50 10.92
N ALA A 41 -7.38 5.48 11.51
CA ALA A 41 -8.22 5.64 12.70
C ALA A 41 -7.44 6.16 13.91
N ALA A 42 -6.18 5.75 14.07
CA ALA A 42 -5.31 6.25 15.12
C ALA A 42 -4.97 7.75 14.98
N VAL A 43 -4.94 8.29 13.76
CA VAL A 43 -4.78 9.74 13.54
C VAL A 43 -6.05 10.51 13.93
N GLY A 44 -7.23 9.88 13.76
CA GLY A 44 -8.54 10.44 14.13
C GLY A 44 -9.50 10.53 12.93
N GLY A 45 -10.69 11.07 13.18
CA GLY A 45 -11.77 11.14 12.18
C GLY A 45 -12.73 9.97 12.27
N THR A 46 -13.60 9.82 11.25
CA THR A 46 -14.64 8.79 11.22
C THR A 46 -14.36 7.73 10.17
N MET A 47 -14.08 6.51 10.60
CA MET A 47 -13.96 5.36 9.69
C MET A 47 -15.34 4.87 9.28
N VAL A 48 -15.67 4.98 8.00
CA VAL A 48 -16.94 4.52 7.40
C VAL A 48 -16.89 3.03 7.10
N LYS A 49 -15.72 2.55 6.63
CA LYS A 49 -15.50 1.17 6.25
C LYS A 49 -14.03 0.79 6.38
N HIS A 50 -13.75 -0.40 6.92
CA HIS A 50 -12.39 -0.91 6.98
C HIS A 50 -11.96 -1.52 5.64
N TYR A 51 -10.72 -1.24 5.18
CA TYR A 51 -10.21 -1.73 3.89
C TYR A 51 -10.22 -3.26 3.76
N LYS A 52 -10.07 -4.00 4.85
CA LYS A 52 -10.17 -5.47 4.87
C LYS A 52 -11.50 -5.99 4.33
N GLU A 53 -12.54 -5.18 4.42
CA GLU A 53 -13.87 -5.49 3.89
C GLU A 53 -14.07 -5.02 2.43
N LEU A 54 -13.05 -4.35 1.85
CA LEU A 54 -13.02 -3.91 0.45
C LEU A 54 -12.13 -4.80 -0.41
N ALA A 55 -11.13 -5.44 0.20
CA ALA A 55 -10.05 -6.12 -0.49
C ALA A 55 -10.46 -7.51 -0.97
N TYR A 56 -11.08 -7.57 -2.14
CA TYR A 56 -11.23 -8.80 -2.92
C TYR A 56 -10.25 -8.73 -4.08
N MET A 57 -9.17 -9.53 -4.03
CA MET A 57 -8.15 -9.59 -5.07
C MET A 57 -8.16 -10.95 -5.77
N GLY A 58 -7.93 -10.92 -7.10
CA GLY A 58 -8.01 -12.10 -7.96
C GLY A 58 -9.35 -12.22 -8.67
N PHE A 59 -9.35 -12.91 -9.82
CA PHE A 59 -10.52 -12.99 -10.70
C PHE A 59 -11.71 -13.70 -10.04
N ILE A 60 -11.46 -14.86 -9.41
CA ILE A 60 -12.51 -15.67 -8.77
C ILE A 60 -13.10 -14.98 -7.53
N PRO A 61 -12.29 -14.47 -6.55
CA PRO A 61 -12.83 -13.72 -5.42
C PRO A 61 -13.62 -12.49 -5.83
N VAL A 62 -13.18 -11.74 -6.83
CA VAL A 62 -13.91 -10.58 -7.35
C VAL A 62 -15.29 -10.98 -7.89
N LEU A 63 -15.38 -12.04 -8.69
CA LEU A 63 -16.65 -12.54 -9.23
C LEU A 63 -17.62 -12.97 -8.12
N LEU A 64 -17.13 -13.67 -7.09
CA LEU A 64 -17.96 -14.15 -5.98
C LEU A 64 -18.48 -13.00 -5.09
N HIS A 65 -17.75 -11.87 -5.04
CA HIS A 65 -18.06 -10.73 -4.16
C HIS A 65 -18.53 -9.48 -4.91
N LEU A 66 -18.92 -9.57 -6.17
CA LEU A 66 -19.40 -8.43 -6.96
C LEU A 66 -20.49 -7.63 -6.26
N ARG A 67 -21.46 -8.31 -5.62
CA ARG A 67 -22.55 -7.64 -4.89
C ARG A 67 -22.00 -6.79 -3.73
N THR A 68 -21.02 -7.30 -3.00
CA THR A 68 -20.38 -6.58 -1.88
C THR A 68 -19.58 -5.38 -2.40
N ILE A 69 -18.85 -5.54 -3.52
CA ILE A 69 -18.10 -4.44 -4.15
C ILE A 69 -19.04 -3.33 -4.57
N PHE A 70 -20.15 -3.65 -5.24
CA PHE A 70 -21.15 -2.66 -5.65
C PHE A 70 -21.85 -2.02 -4.45
N ALA A 71 -22.17 -2.78 -3.40
CA ALA A 71 -22.76 -2.24 -2.17
C ALA A 71 -21.81 -1.28 -1.46
N ASN A 72 -20.51 -1.60 -1.37
CA ASN A 72 -19.49 -0.72 -0.81
C ASN A 72 -19.32 0.56 -1.64
N MET A 73 -19.33 0.43 -2.97
CA MET A 73 -19.25 1.59 -3.87
C MET A 73 -20.48 2.50 -3.72
N LYS A 74 -21.67 1.93 -3.64
CA LYS A 74 -22.91 2.69 -3.41
C LYS A 74 -22.84 3.42 -2.07
N ARG A 75 -22.48 2.71 -0.99
CA ARG A 75 -22.33 3.30 0.35
C ARG A 75 -21.32 4.46 0.34
N CYS A 76 -20.19 4.30 -0.32
CA CYS A 76 -19.17 5.34 -0.42
C CYS A 76 -19.72 6.61 -1.09
N LYS A 77 -20.41 6.45 -2.21
CA LYS A 77 -21.03 7.56 -2.96
C LYS A 77 -22.08 8.30 -2.13
N GLU A 78 -22.99 7.55 -1.51
CA GLU A 78 -24.03 8.11 -0.64
C GLU A 78 -23.44 8.86 0.56
N ASP A 79 -22.39 8.31 1.15
CA ASP A 79 -21.72 8.92 2.29
C ASP A 79 -20.94 10.19 1.93
N ILE A 80 -20.27 10.24 0.77
CA ILE A 80 -19.62 11.46 0.25
C ILE A 80 -20.64 12.57 0.07
N VAL A 81 -21.77 12.28 -0.58
CA VAL A 81 -22.82 13.27 -0.83
C VAL A 81 -23.44 13.76 0.48
N ALA A 82 -23.74 12.85 1.40
CA ALA A 82 -24.36 13.19 2.68
C ALA A 82 -23.46 14.04 3.58
N TRP A 83 -22.15 13.74 3.59
CA TRP A 83 -21.20 14.46 4.43
C TRP A 83 -20.70 15.75 3.79
N ASN A 84 -20.72 15.84 2.46
CA ASN A 84 -20.31 16.98 1.63
C ASN A 84 -18.92 17.50 2.03
N PRO A 85 -17.83 16.77 1.73
CA PRO A 85 -16.46 17.18 2.04
C PRO A 85 -16.00 18.36 1.17
N ASP A 86 -14.98 19.07 1.62
CA ASP A 86 -14.29 20.11 0.84
C ASP A 86 -13.34 19.49 -0.22
N GLY A 87 -12.97 18.21 -0.08
CA GLY A 87 -12.16 17.48 -1.05
C GLY A 87 -12.21 15.97 -0.83
N VAL A 88 -12.12 15.21 -1.92
CA VAL A 88 -12.00 13.75 -1.93
C VAL A 88 -10.57 13.37 -2.31
N ILE A 89 -9.91 12.61 -1.45
CA ILE A 89 -8.53 12.13 -1.65
C ILE A 89 -8.56 10.62 -1.89
N LEU A 90 -8.19 10.21 -3.10
CA LEU A 90 -8.14 8.83 -3.53
C LEU A 90 -6.69 8.33 -3.45
N VAL A 91 -6.44 7.26 -2.74
CA VAL A 91 -5.07 6.74 -2.55
C VAL A 91 -4.94 5.40 -3.25
N ASP A 92 -4.12 5.33 -4.32
CA ASP A 92 -3.97 4.12 -5.15
C ASP A 92 -5.31 3.43 -5.48
N TYR A 93 -5.42 2.10 -5.41
CA TYR A 93 -6.64 1.30 -5.56
C TYR A 93 -7.53 1.66 -6.77
N PRO A 94 -6.95 1.71 -8.00
CA PRO A 94 -7.58 2.34 -9.16
C PRO A 94 -8.86 1.65 -9.65
N GLY A 95 -9.08 0.38 -9.32
CA GLY A 95 -10.30 -0.34 -9.68
C GLY A 95 -11.55 0.23 -9.05
N PHE A 96 -11.46 0.67 -7.82
CA PHE A 96 -12.54 1.31 -7.06
C PHE A 96 -12.49 2.83 -7.20
N ASN A 97 -11.33 3.42 -6.96
CA ASN A 97 -11.13 4.85 -6.84
C ASN A 97 -11.47 5.61 -8.12
N LEU A 98 -11.14 5.12 -9.32
CA LEU A 98 -11.52 5.78 -10.56
C LEU A 98 -13.04 5.78 -10.83
N ASN A 99 -13.79 4.84 -10.26
CA ASN A 99 -15.26 4.86 -10.32
C ASN A 99 -15.85 5.88 -9.34
N ILE A 100 -15.20 6.09 -8.20
CA ILE A 100 -15.59 7.17 -7.27
C ILE A 100 -15.22 8.51 -7.86
N ALA A 101 -14.01 8.69 -8.42
CA ALA A 101 -13.62 9.92 -9.10
C ALA A 101 -14.65 10.34 -10.16
N LYS A 102 -15.03 9.39 -11.03
CA LYS A 102 -16.07 9.63 -12.05
C LYS A 102 -17.38 10.11 -11.42
N PHE A 103 -17.83 9.46 -10.37
CA PHE A 103 -19.08 9.84 -9.71
C PHE A 103 -18.99 11.25 -9.09
N VAL A 104 -17.92 11.54 -8.36
CA VAL A 104 -17.71 12.85 -7.71
C VAL A 104 -17.67 13.96 -8.76
N HIS A 105 -16.95 13.75 -9.86
CA HIS A 105 -16.84 14.71 -10.96
C HIS A 105 -18.19 15.03 -11.63
N PHE A 106 -19.03 14.00 -11.87
CA PHE A 106 -20.31 14.23 -12.59
C PHE A 106 -21.47 14.64 -11.69
N GLU A 107 -21.46 14.23 -10.43
CA GLU A 107 -22.62 14.40 -9.54
C GLU A 107 -22.40 15.48 -8.47
N THR A 108 -21.18 16.02 -8.36
CA THR A 108 -20.84 17.02 -7.33
C THR A 108 -19.91 18.09 -7.90
N GLN A 109 -19.60 19.11 -7.08
CA GLN A 109 -18.57 20.12 -7.36
C GLN A 109 -17.34 19.95 -6.46
N ILE A 110 -17.21 18.78 -5.82
CA ILE A 110 -16.13 18.49 -4.87
C ILE A 110 -14.86 18.14 -5.65
N PRO A 111 -13.72 18.78 -5.40
CA PRO A 111 -12.47 18.46 -6.07
C PRO A 111 -11.95 17.07 -5.69
N VAL A 112 -11.38 16.40 -6.69
CA VAL A 112 -10.81 15.05 -6.58
C VAL A 112 -9.31 15.11 -6.67
N PHE A 113 -8.65 14.75 -5.59
CA PHE A 113 -7.20 14.60 -5.48
C PHE A 113 -6.82 13.11 -5.54
N TYR A 114 -5.87 12.76 -6.39
CA TYR A 114 -5.43 11.37 -6.49
C TYR A 114 -3.98 11.25 -6.01
N TYR A 115 -3.78 10.71 -4.82
CA TYR A 115 -2.48 10.48 -4.20
C TYR A 115 -2.00 9.06 -4.47
N ILE A 116 -0.74 8.89 -4.85
CA ILE A 116 -0.12 7.66 -5.36
C ILE A 116 -0.80 7.25 -6.67
N SER A 117 -0.31 7.84 -7.76
CA SER A 117 -0.88 7.67 -9.11
C SER A 117 -1.07 6.20 -9.50
N PRO A 118 -2.14 5.86 -10.21
CA PRO A 118 -2.32 4.51 -10.75
C PRO A 118 -1.19 4.16 -11.70
N LYS A 119 -0.59 2.98 -11.56
CA LYS A 119 0.53 2.49 -12.39
C LYS A 119 0.07 2.13 -13.81
N ILE A 120 -0.56 3.11 -14.50
CA ILE A 120 -1.12 2.91 -15.85
C ILE A 120 -0.03 2.75 -16.91
N TRP A 121 1.20 3.17 -16.63
CA TRP A 121 2.36 2.95 -17.47
C TRP A 121 2.76 1.46 -17.58
N ALA A 122 2.47 0.66 -16.56
CA ALA A 122 2.74 -0.78 -16.56
C ALA A 122 1.62 -1.57 -17.28
N TRP A 123 0.36 -1.14 -17.14
CA TRP A 123 -0.79 -1.82 -17.73
C TRP A 123 -2.05 -0.96 -17.65
N LYS A 124 -3.01 -1.20 -18.53
CA LYS A 124 -4.28 -0.43 -18.59
C LYS A 124 -4.08 1.08 -18.83
N GLU A 125 -3.15 1.43 -19.70
CA GLU A 125 -2.84 2.82 -20.07
C GLU A 125 -4.08 3.59 -20.53
N TYR A 126 -5.09 2.92 -21.08
CA TYR A 126 -6.37 3.53 -21.48
C TYR A 126 -7.08 4.28 -20.35
N ARG A 127 -6.75 4.01 -19.09
CA ARG A 127 -7.29 4.71 -17.91
C ARG A 127 -6.90 6.19 -17.85
N ILE A 128 -5.88 6.61 -18.60
CA ILE A 128 -5.49 8.01 -18.69
C ILE A 128 -6.67 8.91 -19.10
N LYS A 129 -7.58 8.42 -19.93
CA LYS A 129 -8.77 9.18 -20.35
C LYS A 129 -9.69 9.49 -19.16
N ASN A 130 -9.82 8.54 -18.24
CA ASN A 130 -10.64 8.72 -17.04
C ASN A 130 -9.94 9.67 -16.05
N ILE A 131 -8.64 9.52 -15.85
CA ILE A 131 -7.85 10.39 -14.98
C ILE A 131 -7.95 11.83 -15.44
N LYS A 132 -7.71 12.11 -16.74
CA LYS A 132 -7.80 13.46 -17.31
C LYS A 132 -9.18 14.11 -17.16
N ARG A 133 -10.24 13.33 -17.14
CA ARG A 133 -11.60 13.83 -17.04
C ARG A 133 -12.06 14.01 -15.59
N ASP A 134 -11.70 13.07 -14.71
CA ASP A 134 -12.36 12.87 -13.43
C ASP A 134 -11.48 13.23 -12.22
N VAL A 135 -10.19 13.56 -12.43
CA VAL A 135 -9.23 13.88 -11.38
C VAL A 135 -8.73 15.31 -11.58
N ASP A 136 -8.86 16.15 -10.57
CA ASP A 136 -8.41 17.54 -10.65
C ASP A 136 -6.92 17.66 -10.43
N GLU A 137 -6.37 16.94 -9.44
CA GLU A 137 -4.92 16.96 -9.14
C GLU A 137 -4.40 15.54 -8.92
N LEU A 138 -3.30 15.18 -9.61
CA LEU A 138 -2.65 13.88 -9.54
C LEU A 138 -1.27 13.99 -8.90
N PHE A 139 -1.04 13.23 -7.84
CA PHE A 139 0.22 13.19 -7.11
C PHE A 139 0.94 11.87 -7.35
N SER A 140 2.14 11.96 -7.91
CA SER A 140 3.01 10.83 -8.25
C SER A 140 4.12 10.65 -7.22
N ILE A 141 4.52 9.39 -7.00
CA ILE A 141 5.61 9.02 -6.11
C ILE A 141 6.84 8.45 -6.85
N LEU A 142 6.76 8.31 -8.17
CA LEU A 142 7.85 7.77 -8.99
C LEU A 142 8.30 8.82 -10.00
N PRO A 143 9.61 9.16 -10.05
CA PRO A 143 10.08 10.30 -10.85
C PRO A 143 9.84 10.13 -12.35
N PHE A 144 9.90 8.92 -12.90
CA PHE A 144 9.68 8.67 -14.33
C PHE A 144 8.20 8.81 -14.74
N GLU A 145 7.26 8.87 -13.79
CA GLU A 145 5.85 9.13 -14.08
C GLU A 145 5.63 10.55 -14.60
N VAL A 146 6.50 11.52 -14.26
CA VAL A 146 6.45 12.89 -14.79
C VAL A 146 6.53 12.85 -16.31
N GLU A 147 7.57 12.23 -16.88
CA GLU A 147 7.73 12.08 -18.33
C GLU A 147 6.53 11.35 -18.96
N PHE A 148 6.07 10.28 -18.33
CA PHE A 148 4.93 9.51 -18.82
C PHE A 148 3.64 10.33 -18.88
N PHE A 149 3.30 11.06 -17.82
CA PHE A 149 2.06 11.83 -17.79
C PHE A 149 2.18 13.15 -18.56
N GLU A 150 3.25 13.92 -18.36
CA GLU A 150 3.36 15.26 -18.93
C GLU A 150 3.80 15.24 -20.40
N GLU A 151 4.82 14.48 -20.76
CA GLU A 151 5.32 14.46 -22.13
C GLU A 151 4.48 13.59 -23.05
N LYS A 152 4.22 12.33 -22.65
CA LYS A 152 3.46 11.41 -23.49
C LYS A 152 1.97 11.73 -23.52
N HIS A 153 1.40 12.04 -22.35
CA HIS A 153 -0.04 12.24 -22.23
C HIS A 153 -0.50 13.68 -22.14
N ARG A 154 0.40 14.66 -22.07
CA ARG A 154 0.07 16.09 -21.93
C ARG A 154 -0.92 16.34 -20.76
N TYR A 155 -0.60 15.75 -19.60
CA TYR A 155 -1.37 15.88 -18.38
C TYR A 155 -0.43 16.24 -17.23
N PRO A 156 -0.60 17.43 -16.62
CA PRO A 156 0.28 17.89 -15.55
C PRO A 156 0.08 17.02 -14.30
N ILE A 157 1.16 16.74 -13.57
CA ILE A 157 1.13 16.02 -12.31
C ILE A 157 2.05 16.66 -11.27
N HIS A 158 1.86 16.28 -10.02
CA HIS A 158 2.74 16.70 -8.93
C HIS A 158 3.61 15.52 -8.49
N TYR A 159 4.91 15.58 -8.76
CA TYR A 159 5.84 14.62 -8.17
C TYR A 159 6.16 15.02 -6.73
N VAL A 160 5.76 14.20 -5.78
CA VAL A 160 5.86 14.48 -4.33
C VAL A 160 6.88 13.61 -3.60
N GLY A 161 7.63 12.77 -4.33
CA GLY A 161 8.54 11.80 -3.73
C GLY A 161 7.82 10.52 -3.25
N ASN A 162 8.60 9.52 -2.87
CA ASN A 162 8.08 8.24 -2.42
C ASN A 162 7.96 8.23 -0.89
N PRO A 163 6.76 8.14 -0.31
CA PRO A 163 6.54 8.16 1.14
C PRO A 163 7.24 7.01 1.88
N THR A 164 7.55 5.91 1.20
CA THR A 164 8.32 4.80 1.78
C THR A 164 9.74 5.23 2.19
N VAL A 165 10.32 6.21 1.49
CA VAL A 165 11.65 6.74 1.85
C VAL A 165 11.63 7.41 3.21
N ASP A 166 10.61 8.23 3.45
CA ASP A 166 10.44 8.93 4.73
C ASP A 166 10.20 7.94 5.87
N GLU A 167 9.40 6.91 5.61
CA GLU A 167 9.11 5.85 6.57
C GLU A 167 10.36 5.05 6.95
N VAL A 168 11.15 4.64 5.94
CA VAL A 168 12.42 3.92 6.17
C VAL A 168 13.41 4.80 6.94
N ALA A 169 13.52 6.09 6.59
CA ALA A 169 14.39 7.02 7.29
C ALA A 169 13.97 7.22 8.76
N ALA A 170 12.67 7.36 9.00
CA ALA A 170 12.13 7.46 10.35
C ALA A 170 12.38 6.19 11.17
N TYR A 171 12.17 5.02 10.56
CA TYR A 171 12.46 3.74 11.20
C TYR A 171 13.94 3.62 11.57
N GLN A 172 14.86 3.91 10.64
CA GLN A 172 16.31 3.83 10.89
C GLN A 172 16.76 4.78 12.00
N LYS A 173 16.18 5.99 12.06
CA LYS A 173 16.47 6.96 13.13
C LYS A 173 15.99 6.47 14.49
N ALA A 174 14.82 5.84 14.56
CA ALA A 174 14.25 5.32 15.80
C ALA A 174 14.89 4.00 16.25
N HIS A 175 15.43 3.20 15.30
CA HIS A 175 15.99 1.88 15.53
C HIS A 175 17.41 1.78 14.93
N PRO A 176 18.43 2.28 15.60
CA PRO A 176 19.82 2.15 15.13
C PRO A 176 20.21 0.70 14.87
N LYS A 177 20.99 0.47 13.81
CA LYS A 177 21.47 -0.88 13.44
C LYS A 177 22.22 -1.52 14.62
N ASN A 178 21.81 -2.72 15.02
CA ASN A 178 22.46 -3.53 16.05
C ASN A 178 22.49 -5.00 15.62
N PRO A 179 23.55 -5.43 14.90
CA PRO A 179 23.67 -6.80 14.38
C PRO A 179 23.64 -7.88 15.47
N GLU A 180 24.35 -7.67 16.58
CA GLU A 180 24.42 -8.64 17.67
C GLU A 180 23.04 -8.91 18.27
N ALA A 181 22.30 -7.84 18.58
CA ALA A 181 20.95 -7.98 19.09
C ALA A 181 19.99 -8.60 18.07
N PHE A 182 20.14 -8.28 16.76
CA PHE A 182 19.32 -8.89 15.71
C PHE A 182 19.55 -10.40 15.61
N LEU A 183 20.81 -10.83 15.62
CA LEU A 183 21.17 -12.26 15.56
C LEU A 183 20.66 -13.00 16.81
N ALA A 184 20.89 -12.45 17.99
CA ALA A 184 20.49 -13.06 19.26
C ALA A 184 18.97 -13.21 19.38
N ASP A 185 18.22 -12.13 19.14
CA ASP A 185 16.75 -12.13 19.26
C ASP A 185 16.07 -13.12 18.30
N ASN A 186 16.68 -13.36 17.14
CA ASN A 186 16.13 -14.25 16.12
C ASN A 186 16.77 -15.65 16.12
N ASN A 187 17.66 -15.97 17.07
CA ASN A 187 18.41 -17.22 17.13
C ASN A 187 19.09 -17.54 15.77
N LEU A 188 19.84 -16.57 15.26
CA LEU A 188 20.61 -16.66 14.03
C LEU A 188 22.09 -16.93 14.33
N GLU A 189 22.79 -17.53 13.38
CA GLU A 189 24.23 -17.74 13.44
C GLU A 189 24.97 -16.43 13.14
N ASP A 190 26.24 -16.34 13.53
CA ASP A 190 27.11 -15.23 13.13
C ASP A 190 27.58 -15.44 11.66
N LYS A 191 26.65 -15.23 10.76
CA LYS A 191 26.81 -15.34 9.31
C LYS A 191 26.06 -14.21 8.60
N PRO A 192 26.50 -13.81 7.40
CA PRO A 192 25.75 -12.84 6.61
C PRO A 192 24.36 -13.36 6.28
N VAL A 193 23.40 -12.43 6.18
CA VAL A 193 21.97 -12.72 6.01
C VAL A 193 21.52 -12.40 4.61
N ILE A 194 20.89 -13.37 3.94
CA ILE A 194 20.05 -13.09 2.75
C ILE A 194 18.59 -12.95 3.19
N ALA A 195 18.01 -11.79 2.99
CA ALA A 195 16.60 -11.53 3.24
C ALA A 195 15.73 -12.04 2.07
N LEU A 196 14.75 -12.89 2.37
CA LEU A 196 13.77 -13.36 1.39
C LEU A 196 12.46 -12.62 1.56
N LEU A 197 12.12 -11.77 0.58
CA LEU A 197 10.87 -10.99 0.52
C LEU A 197 9.93 -11.62 -0.49
N VAL A 198 9.20 -12.62 -0.09
CA VAL A 198 8.40 -13.48 -0.97
C VAL A 198 7.03 -12.90 -1.33
N GLY A 199 6.70 -11.72 -0.80
CA GLY A 199 5.39 -11.07 -0.98
C GLY A 199 4.49 -11.21 0.24
N SER A 200 3.35 -10.52 0.19
CA SER A 200 2.38 -10.43 1.27
C SER A 200 1.12 -11.29 1.07
N ARG A 201 1.00 -11.94 -0.08
CA ARG A 201 -0.18 -12.74 -0.46
C ARG A 201 0.18 -14.21 -0.64
N LYS A 202 -0.76 -15.10 -0.32
CA LYS A 202 -0.56 -16.55 -0.46
C LYS A 202 -0.09 -16.97 -1.85
N GLN A 203 -0.64 -16.34 -2.91
CA GLN A 203 -0.24 -16.66 -4.27
C GLN A 203 1.20 -16.22 -4.56
N GLU A 204 1.59 -15.01 -4.12
CA GLU A 204 2.97 -14.51 -4.26
C GLU A 204 3.97 -15.42 -3.56
N ILE A 205 3.65 -15.84 -2.33
CA ILE A 205 4.48 -16.77 -1.54
C ILE A 205 4.64 -18.09 -2.29
N LYS A 206 3.53 -18.67 -2.77
CA LYS A 206 3.54 -19.91 -3.53
C LYS A 206 4.40 -19.83 -4.78
N ASP A 207 4.32 -18.73 -5.51
CA ASP A 207 5.00 -18.56 -6.79
C ASP A 207 6.48 -18.19 -6.61
N ASN A 208 6.81 -17.35 -5.62
CA ASN A 208 8.14 -16.79 -5.48
C ASN A 208 9.08 -17.62 -4.57
N LEU A 209 8.55 -18.19 -3.46
CA LEU A 209 9.40 -18.81 -2.44
C LEU A 209 10.24 -19.99 -2.98
N PRO A 210 9.71 -20.90 -3.79
CA PRO A 210 10.51 -22.00 -4.33
C PRO A 210 11.69 -21.52 -5.19
N ASP A 211 11.45 -20.53 -6.05
CA ASP A 211 12.49 -20.00 -6.94
C ASP A 211 13.54 -19.19 -6.17
N MET A 212 13.14 -18.42 -5.16
CA MET A 212 14.06 -17.70 -4.28
C MET A 212 14.96 -18.67 -3.48
N LEU A 213 14.40 -19.75 -2.95
CA LEU A 213 15.18 -20.78 -2.25
C LEU A 213 16.17 -21.47 -3.18
N LYS A 214 15.75 -21.79 -4.41
CA LYS A 214 16.63 -22.37 -5.42
C LYS A 214 17.79 -21.42 -5.76
N ALA A 215 17.52 -20.14 -5.96
CA ALA A 215 18.55 -19.14 -6.23
C ALA A 215 19.50 -18.97 -5.02
N ALA A 216 18.95 -18.90 -3.80
CA ALA A 216 19.73 -18.74 -2.59
C ALA A 216 20.62 -19.95 -2.25
N SER A 217 20.31 -21.15 -2.78
CA SER A 217 21.15 -22.34 -2.60
C SER A 217 22.56 -22.20 -3.20
N ALA A 218 22.78 -21.24 -4.10
CA ALA A 218 24.10 -20.91 -4.64
C ALA A 218 25.00 -20.16 -3.64
N PHE A 219 24.47 -19.76 -2.49
CA PHE A 219 25.16 -18.97 -1.47
C PHE A 219 25.22 -19.70 -0.12
N PRO A 220 26.00 -20.80 0.01
CA PRO A 220 26.00 -21.66 1.19
C PRO A 220 26.58 -20.99 2.45
N ASP A 221 27.39 -19.95 2.27
CA ASP A 221 27.99 -19.19 3.38
C ASP A 221 27.03 -18.20 4.04
N TYR A 222 25.87 -18.01 3.44
CA TYR A 222 24.82 -17.14 3.97
C TYR A 222 23.76 -17.94 4.72
N GLN A 223 23.13 -17.29 5.69
CA GLN A 223 21.89 -17.80 6.30
C GLN A 223 20.68 -17.13 5.70
N LEU A 224 19.62 -17.89 5.49
CA LEU A 224 18.40 -17.40 4.85
C LEU A 224 17.39 -16.99 5.91
N VAL A 225 16.90 -15.75 5.81
CA VAL A 225 15.87 -15.23 6.70
C VAL A 225 14.69 -14.70 5.85
N LEU A 226 13.52 -15.25 6.08
CA LEU A 226 12.30 -14.92 5.37
C LEU A 226 11.47 -13.95 6.21
N ALA A 227 11.08 -12.81 5.59
CA ALA A 227 10.10 -11.91 6.18
C ALA A 227 8.70 -12.49 6.02
N GLY A 228 8.10 -12.93 7.12
CA GLY A 228 6.71 -13.40 7.15
C GLY A 228 5.74 -12.23 7.07
N ALA A 229 4.76 -12.35 6.17
CA ALA A 229 3.73 -11.32 5.99
C ALA A 229 2.71 -11.34 7.13
N PRO A 230 2.22 -10.18 7.58
CA PRO A 230 1.13 -10.10 8.55
C PRO A 230 -0.11 -10.87 8.08
N GLY A 231 -0.68 -11.69 8.96
CA GLY A 231 -1.90 -12.46 8.65
C GLY A 231 -1.69 -13.75 7.84
N ILE A 232 -0.45 -14.13 7.53
CA ILE A 232 -0.13 -15.43 6.93
C ILE A 232 0.50 -16.32 8.00
N ALA A 233 -0.14 -17.45 8.28
CA ALA A 233 0.33 -18.38 9.29
C ALA A 233 1.68 -19.01 8.91
N PRO A 234 2.61 -19.26 9.87
CA PRO A 234 3.90 -19.87 9.63
C PRO A 234 3.83 -21.20 8.88
N GLU A 235 2.78 -21.98 9.11
CA GLU A 235 2.51 -23.28 8.46
C GLU A 235 2.35 -23.16 6.96
N TYR A 236 1.87 -22.01 6.48
CA TYR A 236 1.73 -21.77 5.05
C TYR A 236 3.08 -21.70 4.35
N TYR A 237 4.09 -21.12 4.99
CA TYR A 237 5.44 -21.07 4.44
C TYR A 237 6.12 -22.43 4.48
N LYS A 238 5.94 -23.20 5.57
CA LYS A 238 6.59 -24.49 5.79
C LYS A 238 6.33 -25.49 4.65
N GLN A 239 5.17 -25.45 4.01
CA GLN A 239 4.85 -26.34 2.89
C GLN A 239 5.70 -26.08 1.64
N TYR A 240 6.34 -24.90 1.52
CA TYR A 240 7.19 -24.53 0.38
C TYR A 240 8.69 -24.51 0.72
N VAL A 241 9.05 -24.46 1.99
CA VAL A 241 10.46 -24.42 2.42
C VAL A 241 11.17 -25.76 2.21
N GLY A 242 10.45 -26.87 2.29
CA GLY A 242 11.04 -28.21 2.12
C GLY A 242 12.14 -28.50 3.15
N GLN A 243 13.32 -28.89 2.67
CA GLN A 243 14.49 -29.18 3.52
C GLN A 243 15.43 -27.97 3.69
N ALA A 244 15.11 -26.83 3.10
CA ALA A 244 15.95 -25.64 3.19
C ALA A 244 16.00 -25.09 4.63
N LYS A 245 17.19 -24.74 5.08
CA LYS A 245 17.38 -24.09 6.39
C LYS A 245 17.03 -22.60 6.26
N VAL A 246 15.78 -22.27 6.56
CA VAL A 246 15.28 -20.87 6.49
C VAL A 246 14.68 -20.51 7.83
N LYS A 247 15.08 -19.39 8.38
CA LYS A 247 14.42 -18.77 9.53
C LYS A 247 13.29 -17.89 9.04
N ILE A 248 12.11 -18.03 9.59
CA ILE A 248 10.96 -17.15 9.30
C ILE A 248 10.79 -16.22 10.49
N ILE A 249 10.77 -14.91 10.22
CA ILE A 249 10.52 -13.87 11.22
C ILE A 249 9.34 -13.01 10.82
N PHE A 250 8.56 -12.56 11.79
CA PHE A 250 7.36 -11.76 11.57
C PHE A 250 7.52 -10.38 12.20
N ASP A 251 6.82 -9.39 11.65
CA ASP A 251 6.78 -8.01 12.16
C ASP A 251 8.13 -7.30 12.29
N GLN A 252 9.15 -7.79 11.58
CA GLN A 252 10.52 -7.27 11.62
C GLN A 252 11.11 -7.00 10.22
N THR A 253 10.28 -6.75 9.21
CA THR A 253 10.78 -6.60 7.82
C THR A 253 11.83 -5.50 7.69
N TYR A 254 11.61 -4.32 8.26
CA TYR A 254 12.61 -3.25 8.21
C TYR A 254 13.89 -3.59 8.98
N ARG A 255 13.75 -4.24 10.14
CA ARG A 255 14.89 -4.69 10.92
C ARG A 255 15.70 -5.76 10.16
N LEU A 256 15.03 -6.70 9.49
CA LEU A 256 15.68 -7.69 8.63
C LEU A 256 16.43 -7.00 7.48
N LEU A 257 15.79 -6.11 6.74
CA LEU A 257 16.42 -5.38 5.63
C LEU A 257 17.62 -4.53 6.06
N GLN A 258 17.58 -4.00 7.28
CA GLN A 258 18.68 -3.24 7.87
C GLN A 258 19.93 -4.10 8.16
N HIS A 259 19.76 -5.42 8.34
CA HIS A 259 20.82 -6.37 8.72
C HIS A 259 21.14 -7.39 7.61
N ALA A 260 20.43 -7.34 6.48
CA ALA A 260 20.74 -8.15 5.29
C ALA A 260 21.84 -7.51 4.45
N GLU A 261 22.50 -8.35 3.65
CA GLU A 261 23.55 -7.99 2.68
C GLU A 261 22.92 -7.63 1.31
#